data_fd728088a2cd6a6d255d567bdcc1c2fb
#
_entry.id   fd728088a2cd6a6d255d567bdcc1c2fb
#
_cell.length_a   1.000
_cell.length_b   1.000
_cell.length_c   1.000
_cell.angle_alpha   90.00
_cell.angle_beta   90.00
_cell.angle_gamma   90.00
#
_symmetry.space_group_name_H-M   'P 1'
#
loop_
_entity.id
_entity.type
_entity.pdbx_description
1 polymer ?
#
loop_
_entity_poly.entity_id
_entity_poly.type
_entity_poly.pdbx_seq_one_letter_code
_entity_poly.pdbx_strand_id
1 'polypeptide(L)'
;NLTAFQYTLENQSTDFNNLWFFQQIEEKTNTHVDFTMVKDGDFQTQLNLMFISGKYMDMILRGSTDIEDYGVNQGLLMPLDEYITEDIMPNYVSRLNLNNAGDSIPASDGHSYYIGYLIAQNVNHNGTWYINTTLLDQLGLEVPTTIDEYTNVLRKFKEAGIKYPLSTSTFGYGPETIWNEFASFGVPENYAFYHITDDDKIEFTGTMPGWRACVEWLHMLYEEGLLDPECLTQDSNLWANKVNAGEVASFPYLRLINTALTPDVYKDFKSILPPADPTYGAAVSAILEVPEQGAILTSTNANPVASLK
;
A
#
# COMPACT_ATOMS: atom_id res chain seq x y z
N ASN A 1 -5.46 -22.99 22.67
CA ASN A 1 -6.25 -21.90 22.07
C ASN A 1 -5.43 -20.62 22.20
N LEU A 2 -5.43 -19.82 21.15
CA LEU A 2 -4.79 -18.51 21.07
C LEU A 2 -5.86 -17.47 20.79
N THR A 3 -5.58 -16.22 21.10
CA THR A 3 -6.44 -15.08 20.78
C THR A 3 -5.71 -14.11 19.87
N ALA A 4 -6.39 -13.55 18.87
CA ALA A 4 -5.80 -12.62 17.92
C ALA A 4 -6.65 -11.37 17.74
N PHE A 5 -5.99 -10.22 17.72
CA PHE A 5 -6.57 -8.93 17.38
C PHE A 5 -6.17 -8.54 15.96
N GLN A 6 -7.16 -8.21 15.14
CA GLN A 6 -6.93 -7.87 13.73
C GLN A 6 -7.97 -6.88 13.20
N TYR A 7 -7.60 -6.08 12.22
CA TYR A 7 -8.58 -5.27 11.50
C TYR A 7 -9.06 -5.94 10.20
N THR A 8 -10.20 -5.48 9.71
CA THR A 8 -10.79 -5.85 8.44
C THR A 8 -11.17 -4.59 7.65
N LEU A 9 -11.04 -4.65 6.33
CA LEU A 9 -11.52 -3.60 5.44
C LEU A 9 -13.04 -3.68 5.28
N GLU A 10 -13.66 -2.58 4.84
CA GLU A 10 -15.12 -2.48 4.70
C GLU A 10 -15.75 -3.56 3.82
N ASN A 11 -15.04 -4.02 2.80
CA ASN A 11 -15.49 -5.03 1.85
C ASN A 11 -15.07 -6.47 2.21
N GLN A 12 -14.47 -6.69 3.37
CA GLN A 12 -14.02 -8.00 3.83
C GLN A 12 -14.95 -8.58 4.91
N SER A 13 -14.91 -9.90 5.07
CA SER A 13 -15.60 -10.58 6.16
C SER A 13 -15.10 -10.10 7.52
N THR A 14 -16.00 -9.92 8.47
CA THR A 14 -15.68 -9.69 9.87
C THR A 14 -15.68 -10.99 10.70
N ASP A 15 -15.99 -12.12 10.07
CA ASP A 15 -16.10 -13.42 10.75
C ASP A 15 -14.95 -14.34 10.30
N PHE A 16 -13.76 -14.06 10.79
CA PHE A 16 -12.58 -14.88 10.51
C PHE A 16 -12.63 -16.24 11.19
N ASN A 17 -13.32 -16.34 12.32
CA ASN A 17 -13.48 -17.59 13.07
C ASN A 17 -14.17 -18.68 12.23
N ASN A 18 -15.04 -18.29 11.29
CA ASN A 18 -15.76 -19.21 10.42
C ASN A 18 -15.21 -19.29 8.98
N LEU A 19 -14.09 -18.64 8.66
CA LEU A 19 -13.48 -18.78 7.34
C LEU A 19 -12.85 -20.16 7.17
N TRP A 20 -13.15 -20.80 6.05
CA TRP A 20 -12.58 -22.10 5.68
C TRP A 20 -11.05 -22.17 5.82
N PHE A 21 -10.36 -21.08 5.45
CA PHE A 21 -8.90 -21.00 5.53
C PHE A 21 -8.38 -21.20 6.95
N PHE A 22 -8.97 -20.52 7.95
CA PHE A 22 -8.56 -20.66 9.35
C PHE A 22 -8.96 -22.00 9.95
N GLN A 23 -10.10 -22.56 9.54
CA GLN A 23 -10.48 -23.93 9.92
C GLN A 23 -9.46 -24.96 9.40
N GLN A 24 -8.93 -24.77 8.17
CA GLN A 24 -7.88 -25.65 7.65
C GLN A 24 -6.54 -25.49 8.40
N ILE A 25 -6.21 -24.29 8.84
CA ILE A 25 -5.03 -24.07 9.70
C ILE A 25 -5.20 -24.78 11.04
N GLU A 26 -6.37 -24.61 11.69
CA GLU A 26 -6.69 -25.30 12.94
C GLU A 26 -6.57 -26.82 12.82
N GLU A 27 -7.15 -27.40 11.77
CA GLU A 27 -7.06 -28.83 11.49
C GLU A 27 -5.61 -29.32 11.34
N LYS A 28 -4.79 -28.55 10.64
CA LYS A 28 -3.39 -28.93 10.37
C LYS A 28 -2.47 -28.74 11.55
N THR A 29 -2.68 -27.71 12.36
CA THR A 29 -1.80 -27.31 13.44
C THR A 29 -2.30 -27.76 14.83
N ASN A 30 -3.54 -28.21 14.91
CA ASN A 30 -4.26 -28.42 16.16
C ASN A 30 -4.25 -27.19 17.09
N THR A 31 -4.23 -26.00 16.47
CA THR A 31 -4.20 -24.72 17.17
C THR A 31 -5.41 -23.90 16.79
N HIS A 32 -6.32 -23.70 17.72
CA HIS A 32 -7.48 -22.82 17.54
C HIS A 32 -7.08 -21.37 17.84
N VAL A 33 -7.47 -20.44 16.95
CA VAL A 33 -7.30 -19.00 17.12
C VAL A 33 -8.66 -18.33 17.15
N ASP A 34 -8.95 -17.65 18.24
CA ASP A 34 -10.15 -16.83 18.41
C ASP A 34 -9.87 -15.39 18.01
N PHE A 35 -10.50 -14.93 16.92
CA PHE A 35 -10.26 -13.63 16.35
C PHE A 35 -11.22 -12.58 16.88
N THR A 36 -10.68 -11.48 17.37
CA THR A 36 -11.41 -10.22 17.58
C THR A 36 -11.12 -9.27 16.42
N MET A 37 -12.17 -9.01 15.63
CA MET A 37 -12.08 -8.19 14.44
C MET A 37 -12.61 -6.78 14.69
N VAL A 38 -11.89 -5.78 14.21
CA VAL A 38 -12.32 -4.36 14.22
C VAL A 38 -12.24 -3.80 12.81
N LYS A 39 -12.93 -2.68 12.56
CA LYS A 39 -12.77 -1.97 11.30
C LYS A 39 -11.43 -1.24 11.26
N ASP A 40 -10.86 -1.11 10.06
CA ASP A 40 -9.55 -0.47 9.85
C ASP A 40 -9.49 0.93 10.51
N GLY A 41 -10.49 1.78 10.28
CA GLY A 41 -10.56 3.11 10.89
C GLY A 41 -10.61 3.15 12.42
N ASP A 42 -11.01 2.05 13.06
CA ASP A 42 -11.11 1.93 14.52
C ASP A 42 -9.90 1.23 15.14
N PHE A 43 -9.03 0.63 14.32
CA PHE A 43 -7.97 -0.28 14.78
C PHE A 43 -7.09 0.34 15.86
N GLN A 44 -6.53 1.51 15.60
CA GLN A 44 -5.61 2.16 16.54
C GLN A 44 -6.28 2.54 17.86
N THR A 45 -7.53 3.00 17.82
CA THR A 45 -8.31 3.33 19.03
C THR A 45 -8.56 2.07 19.86
N GLN A 46 -8.98 0.98 19.23
CA GLN A 46 -9.27 -0.29 19.93
C GLN A 46 -7.98 -0.96 20.44
N LEU A 47 -6.87 -0.87 19.71
CA LEU A 47 -5.56 -1.34 20.15
C LEU A 47 -5.12 -0.63 21.45
N ASN A 48 -5.24 0.70 21.47
CA ASN A 48 -4.91 1.50 22.65
C ASN A 48 -5.78 1.11 23.86
N LEU A 49 -7.09 0.94 23.64
CA LEU A 49 -8.01 0.50 24.69
C LEU A 49 -7.68 -0.91 25.21
N MET A 50 -7.29 -1.82 24.34
CA MET A 50 -6.83 -3.16 24.72
C MET A 50 -5.63 -3.05 25.66
N PHE A 51 -4.59 -2.30 25.32
CA PHE A 51 -3.41 -2.13 26.15
C PHE A 51 -3.72 -1.42 27.50
N ILE A 52 -4.51 -0.35 27.49
CA ILE A 52 -4.93 0.36 28.71
C ILE A 52 -5.73 -0.56 29.65
N SER A 53 -6.56 -1.45 29.10
CA SER A 53 -7.37 -2.37 29.91
C SER A 53 -6.56 -3.43 30.65
N GLY A 54 -5.31 -3.67 30.25
CA GLY A 54 -4.46 -4.76 30.75
C GLY A 54 -4.92 -6.16 30.32
N LYS A 55 -5.87 -6.25 29.39
CA LYS A 55 -6.37 -7.52 28.84
C LYS A 55 -5.92 -7.65 27.39
N TYR A 56 -4.71 -8.13 27.21
CA TYR A 56 -4.11 -8.30 25.89
C TYR A 56 -4.54 -9.61 25.26
N MET A 57 -4.69 -9.62 23.95
CA MET A 57 -4.74 -10.84 23.17
C MET A 57 -3.33 -11.37 22.94
N ASP A 58 -3.20 -12.66 22.63
CA ASP A 58 -1.89 -13.29 22.41
C ASP A 58 -1.15 -12.69 21.22
N MET A 59 -1.90 -12.32 20.17
CA MET A 59 -1.35 -11.83 18.90
C MET A 59 -2.07 -10.58 18.42
N ILE A 60 -1.32 -9.70 17.75
CA ILE A 60 -1.83 -8.64 16.89
C ILE A 60 -1.42 -9.02 15.47
N LEU A 61 -2.41 -9.25 14.64
CA LEU A 61 -2.19 -9.65 13.24
C LEU A 61 -2.64 -8.53 12.33
N ARG A 62 -1.77 -8.17 11.40
CA ARG A 62 -2.05 -7.10 10.43
C ARG A 62 -2.43 -5.78 11.11
N GLY A 63 -1.73 -4.74 10.81
CA GLY A 63 -1.96 -3.40 11.33
C GLY A 63 -0.65 -2.73 11.73
N SER A 64 -0.61 -1.43 11.62
CA SER A 64 0.54 -0.65 12.06
C SER A 64 0.51 -0.49 13.57
N THR A 65 1.56 -0.95 14.25
CA THR A 65 1.73 -0.85 15.70
C THR A 65 3.02 -0.11 15.97
N ASP A 66 2.99 0.87 16.85
CA ASP A 66 4.20 1.60 17.26
C ASP A 66 5.09 0.67 18.10
N ILE A 67 6.09 0.08 17.43
CA ILE A 67 7.02 -0.86 18.04
C ILE A 67 7.91 -0.18 19.10
N GLU A 68 8.33 1.05 18.83
CA GLU A 68 9.17 1.80 19.75
C GLU A 68 8.40 2.15 21.04
N ASP A 69 7.16 2.57 20.91
CA ASP A 69 6.36 2.92 22.09
C ASP A 69 5.91 1.67 22.84
N TYR A 70 5.21 0.74 22.20
CA TYR A 70 4.62 -0.40 22.90
C TYR A 70 5.64 -1.51 23.22
N GLY A 71 6.63 -1.73 22.34
CA GLY A 71 7.67 -2.75 22.53
C GLY A 71 8.78 -2.25 23.44
N VAL A 72 9.54 -1.28 22.97
CA VAL A 72 10.76 -0.81 23.66
C VAL A 72 10.44 -0.05 24.93
N ASN A 73 9.56 0.97 24.86
CA ASN A 73 9.31 1.86 25.99
C ASN A 73 8.39 1.26 27.06
N GLN A 74 7.34 0.57 26.65
CA GLN A 74 6.29 0.07 27.56
C GLN A 74 6.40 -1.42 27.89
N GLY A 75 7.13 -2.22 27.11
CA GLY A 75 7.29 -3.66 27.33
C GLY A 75 5.98 -4.46 27.16
N LEU A 76 5.06 -3.97 26.34
CA LEU A 76 3.76 -4.61 26.06
C LEU A 76 3.85 -5.68 24.97
N LEU A 77 4.92 -5.64 24.16
CA LEU A 77 5.20 -6.60 23.11
C LEU A 77 6.32 -7.55 23.53
N MET A 78 6.31 -8.74 22.95
CA MET A 78 7.29 -9.78 23.23
C MET A 78 8.47 -9.67 22.27
N PRO A 79 9.73 -9.58 22.74
CA PRO A 79 10.90 -9.77 21.88
C PRO A 79 10.90 -11.17 21.27
N LEU A 80 11.15 -11.25 19.95
CA LEU A 80 11.00 -12.51 19.20
C LEU A 80 12.33 -13.17 18.84
N ASP A 81 13.46 -12.59 19.21
CA ASP A 81 14.81 -13.04 18.79
C ASP A 81 15.06 -14.51 19.13
N GLU A 82 14.62 -14.97 20.30
CA GLU A 82 14.78 -16.36 20.71
C GLU A 82 13.92 -17.35 19.91
N TYR A 83 12.88 -16.86 19.23
CA TYR A 83 11.92 -17.67 18.46
C TYR A 83 12.18 -17.64 16.95
N ILE A 84 12.89 -16.63 16.45
CA ILE A 84 13.25 -16.50 15.03
C ILE A 84 14.44 -17.41 14.74
N THR A 85 14.20 -18.70 14.72
CA THR A 85 15.21 -19.75 14.53
C THR A 85 14.80 -20.73 13.42
N GLU A 86 15.77 -21.42 12.83
CA GLU A 86 15.49 -22.43 11.81
C GLU A 86 14.61 -23.58 12.33
N ASP A 87 14.68 -23.90 13.65
CA ASP A 87 13.85 -24.95 14.25
C ASP A 87 12.37 -24.55 14.40
N ILE A 88 12.11 -23.28 14.68
CA ILE A 88 10.75 -22.77 14.91
C ILE A 88 10.16 -22.20 13.60
N MET A 89 10.94 -21.41 12.86
CA MET A 89 10.47 -20.64 11.70
C MET A 89 11.39 -20.79 10.48
N PRO A 90 11.65 -22.03 9.98
CA PRO A 90 12.65 -22.28 8.93
C PRO A 90 12.39 -21.47 7.63
N ASN A 91 11.15 -21.34 7.24
CA ASN A 91 10.76 -20.60 6.03
C ASN A 91 10.97 -19.08 6.20
N TYR A 92 10.71 -18.54 7.39
CA TYR A 92 10.91 -17.14 7.67
C TYR A 92 12.40 -16.77 7.73
N VAL A 93 13.19 -17.55 8.49
CA VAL A 93 14.65 -17.37 8.60
C VAL A 93 15.32 -17.44 7.23
N SER A 94 14.93 -18.41 6.40
CA SER A 94 15.42 -18.53 5.02
C SER A 94 15.15 -17.25 4.20
N ARG A 95 14.03 -16.57 4.42
CA ARG A 95 13.68 -15.35 3.71
C ARG A 95 14.39 -14.12 4.26
N LEU A 96 14.60 -14.03 5.57
CA LEU A 96 15.36 -12.94 6.21
C LEU A 96 16.77 -12.83 5.65
N ASN A 97 17.36 -13.96 5.28
CA ASN A 97 18.69 -14.02 4.69
C ASN A 97 18.74 -13.58 3.21
N LEU A 98 17.58 -13.38 2.57
CA LEU A 98 17.52 -12.83 1.22
C LEU A 98 17.64 -11.30 1.28
N ASN A 99 18.59 -10.75 0.55
CA ASN A 99 18.78 -9.29 0.41
C ASN A 99 18.95 -8.52 1.72
N ASN A 100 19.41 -9.18 2.79
CA ASN A 100 19.57 -8.60 4.13
C ASN A 100 18.26 -8.00 4.70
N ALA A 101 17.11 -8.55 4.31
CA ALA A 101 15.81 -8.06 4.78
C ALA A 101 15.68 -8.07 6.30
N GLY A 102 16.42 -8.97 6.99
CA GLY A 102 16.46 -9.05 8.44
C GLY A 102 17.09 -7.82 9.13
N ASP A 103 17.94 -7.08 8.46
CA ASP A 103 18.70 -5.98 9.07
C ASP A 103 17.81 -4.76 9.43
N SER A 104 16.64 -4.66 8.83
CA SER A 104 15.69 -3.55 9.03
C SER A 104 14.57 -3.85 10.03
N ILE A 105 14.56 -5.05 10.63
CA ILE A 105 13.49 -5.48 11.56
C ILE A 105 13.76 -5.05 13.01
N PRO A 106 15.01 -5.07 13.53
CA PRO A 106 15.26 -4.72 14.92
C PRO A 106 14.85 -3.29 15.24
N ALA A 107 14.22 -3.12 16.41
CA ALA A 107 13.92 -1.82 17.01
C ALA A 107 15.19 -1.13 17.55
N SER A 108 15.05 0.07 18.11
CA SER A 108 16.18 0.87 18.60
C SER A 108 16.98 0.20 19.73
N ASP A 109 16.39 -0.73 20.45
CA ASP A 109 17.03 -1.55 21.50
C ASP A 109 17.74 -2.80 20.95
N GLY A 110 17.66 -3.05 19.64
CA GLY A 110 18.28 -4.17 18.94
C GLY A 110 17.45 -5.46 18.94
N HIS A 111 16.23 -5.44 19.47
CA HIS A 111 15.33 -6.58 19.47
C HIS A 111 14.28 -6.52 18.36
N SER A 112 13.84 -7.69 17.91
CA SER A 112 12.75 -7.84 16.93
C SER A 112 11.44 -8.10 17.66
N TYR A 113 10.42 -7.28 17.40
CA TYR A 113 9.11 -7.38 18.06
C TYR A 113 7.99 -7.82 17.12
N TYR A 114 8.28 -8.04 15.85
CA TYR A 114 7.29 -8.46 14.87
C TYR A 114 7.87 -9.43 13.86
N ILE A 115 7.01 -10.26 13.30
CA ILE A 115 7.30 -11.04 12.11
C ILE A 115 6.97 -10.18 10.90
N GLY A 116 7.99 -9.82 10.14
CA GLY A 116 7.82 -8.99 8.96
C GLY A 116 7.11 -9.73 7.83
N TYR A 117 6.20 -9.05 7.17
CA TYR A 117 5.67 -9.50 5.89
C TYR A 117 6.70 -9.18 4.81
N LEU A 118 7.48 -10.20 4.42
CA LEU A 118 8.53 -10.06 3.43
C LEU A 118 7.90 -10.17 2.03
N ILE A 119 7.80 -9.05 1.36
CA ILE A 119 7.36 -9.02 -0.04
C ILE A 119 8.62 -9.15 -0.90
N ALA A 120 8.82 -10.33 -1.51
CA ALA A 120 9.86 -10.49 -2.54
C ALA A 120 9.46 -9.66 -3.76
N GLN A 121 9.94 -8.44 -3.84
CA GLN A 121 9.57 -7.54 -4.93
C GLN A 121 10.76 -7.25 -5.82
N ASN A 122 10.75 -7.88 -6.97
CA ASN A 122 11.31 -7.30 -8.18
C ASN A 122 10.23 -6.53 -8.96
N VAL A 123 9.26 -5.94 -8.27
CA VAL A 123 8.15 -5.23 -8.90
C VAL A 123 8.31 -3.75 -8.64
N ASN A 124 8.50 -3.00 -9.69
CA ASN A 124 8.43 -1.55 -9.65
C ASN A 124 7.04 -1.13 -9.19
N HIS A 125 6.94 -0.56 -8.02
CA HIS A 125 5.70 -0.01 -7.48
C HIS A 125 5.48 1.46 -7.81
N ASN A 126 5.98 1.90 -8.94
CA ASN A 126 5.61 3.21 -9.45
C ASN A 126 4.15 3.17 -9.90
N GLY A 127 3.21 3.06 -9.00
CA GLY A 127 1.79 2.93 -9.31
C GLY A 127 1.46 2.49 -10.73
N THR A 128 0.37 1.81 -10.88
CA THR A 128 -0.04 1.43 -12.23
C THR A 128 -0.93 2.55 -12.77
N TRP A 129 -0.61 3.07 -13.93
CA TRP A 129 -1.47 4.00 -14.65
C TRP A 129 -2.55 3.22 -15.38
N TYR A 130 -3.79 3.62 -15.17
CA TYR A 130 -4.95 3.04 -15.85
C TYR A 130 -5.60 4.08 -16.74
N ILE A 131 -5.98 3.64 -17.95
CA ILE A 131 -6.68 4.46 -18.91
C ILE A 131 -7.85 3.69 -19.53
N ASN A 132 -8.95 4.37 -19.80
CA ASN A 132 -10.10 3.78 -20.48
C ASN A 132 -9.77 3.54 -21.95
N THR A 133 -9.40 2.30 -22.28
CA THR A 133 -9.02 1.92 -23.63
C THR A 133 -10.22 1.81 -24.57
N THR A 134 -11.40 1.48 -24.04
CA THR A 134 -12.63 1.51 -24.85
C THR A 134 -12.91 2.92 -25.36
N LEU A 135 -12.69 3.94 -24.54
CA LEU A 135 -12.84 5.34 -24.95
C LEU A 135 -11.74 5.80 -25.93
N LEU A 136 -10.48 5.34 -25.73
CA LEU A 136 -9.41 5.58 -26.71
C LEU A 136 -9.81 5.05 -28.09
N ASP A 137 -10.27 3.80 -28.16
CA ASP A 137 -10.69 3.16 -29.41
C ASP A 137 -11.84 3.93 -30.08
N GLN A 138 -12.84 4.37 -29.32
CA GLN A 138 -13.99 5.16 -29.81
C GLN A 138 -13.56 6.50 -30.38
N LEU A 139 -12.52 7.12 -29.84
CA LEU A 139 -12.00 8.41 -30.31
C LEU A 139 -10.88 8.29 -31.34
N GLY A 140 -10.47 7.06 -31.67
CA GLY A 140 -9.37 6.80 -32.61
C GLY A 140 -8.01 7.27 -32.09
N LEU A 141 -7.79 7.17 -30.75
CA LEU A 141 -6.57 7.59 -30.09
C LEU A 141 -5.70 6.37 -29.75
N GLU A 142 -4.39 6.54 -29.87
CA GLU A 142 -3.41 5.55 -29.44
C GLU A 142 -3.15 5.66 -27.92
N VAL A 143 -2.61 4.59 -27.32
CA VAL A 143 -2.15 4.60 -25.94
C VAL A 143 -0.95 5.57 -25.82
N PRO A 144 -1.02 6.59 -24.95
CA PRO A 144 0.04 7.58 -24.83
C PRO A 144 1.29 6.98 -24.16
N THR A 145 2.46 7.40 -24.64
CA THR A 145 3.77 6.98 -24.13
C THR A 145 4.57 8.14 -23.53
N THR A 146 4.18 9.36 -23.82
CA THR A 146 4.79 10.59 -23.31
C THR A 146 3.77 11.45 -22.58
N ILE A 147 4.25 12.32 -21.68
CA ILE A 147 3.40 13.26 -20.93
C ILE A 147 2.63 14.19 -21.88
N ASP A 148 3.23 14.62 -23.00
CA ASP A 148 2.57 15.45 -23.99
C ASP A 148 1.42 14.71 -24.69
N GLU A 149 1.65 13.46 -25.11
CA GLU A 149 0.61 12.62 -25.70
C GLU A 149 -0.52 12.36 -24.67
N TYR A 150 -0.16 12.05 -23.44
CA TYR A 150 -1.13 11.81 -22.38
C TYR A 150 -1.98 13.05 -22.10
N THR A 151 -1.36 14.21 -22.00
CA THR A 151 -2.08 15.49 -21.84
C THR A 151 -3.07 15.73 -22.98
N ASN A 152 -2.65 15.45 -24.23
CA ASN A 152 -3.54 15.57 -25.38
C ASN A 152 -4.71 14.58 -25.33
N VAL A 153 -4.46 13.35 -24.85
CA VAL A 153 -5.54 12.36 -24.64
C VAL A 153 -6.52 12.86 -23.58
N LEU A 154 -6.05 13.41 -22.46
CA LEU A 154 -6.93 13.98 -21.42
C LEU A 154 -7.81 15.12 -21.98
N ARG A 155 -7.24 15.99 -22.83
CA ARG A 155 -8.01 17.05 -23.51
C ARG A 155 -9.11 16.46 -24.40
N LYS A 156 -8.80 15.39 -25.14
CA LYS A 156 -9.79 14.68 -25.98
C LYS A 156 -10.88 14.01 -25.16
N PHE A 157 -10.56 13.45 -24.03
CA PHE A 157 -11.55 12.91 -23.11
C PHE A 157 -12.49 14.00 -22.59
N LYS A 158 -11.96 15.17 -22.24
CA LYS A 158 -12.78 16.33 -21.86
C LYS A 158 -13.69 16.80 -22.99
N GLU A 159 -13.16 16.92 -24.23
CA GLU A 159 -13.95 17.25 -25.41
C GLU A 159 -15.07 16.24 -25.67
N ALA A 160 -14.85 14.96 -25.36
CA ALA A 160 -15.85 13.89 -25.46
C ALA A 160 -16.87 13.88 -24.29
N GLY A 161 -16.75 14.80 -23.33
CA GLY A 161 -17.73 14.97 -22.25
C GLY A 161 -17.35 14.28 -20.93
N ILE A 162 -16.15 13.74 -20.81
CA ILE A 162 -15.67 13.22 -19.52
C ILE A 162 -15.45 14.38 -18.56
N LYS A 163 -16.05 14.28 -17.39
CA LYS A 163 -16.07 15.35 -16.38
C LYS A 163 -14.69 15.55 -15.74
N TYR A 164 -14.03 14.45 -15.42
CA TYR A 164 -12.72 14.41 -14.78
C TYR A 164 -11.80 13.47 -15.60
N PRO A 165 -11.14 13.95 -16.67
CA PRO A 165 -10.25 13.12 -17.48
C PRO A 165 -9.21 12.35 -16.67
N LEU A 166 -8.60 13.00 -15.66
CA LEU A 166 -7.71 12.40 -14.66
C LEU A 166 -8.28 12.61 -13.28
N SER A 167 -8.34 11.56 -12.48
CA SER A 167 -8.75 11.62 -11.08
C SER A 167 -7.94 10.65 -10.24
N THR A 168 -7.81 10.91 -8.96
CA THR A 168 -7.17 10.06 -7.97
C THR A 168 -7.83 10.24 -6.62
N SER A 169 -7.47 9.44 -5.62
CA SER A 169 -8.02 9.53 -4.27
C SER A 169 -6.90 9.64 -3.24
N THR A 170 -7.24 10.14 -2.06
CA THR A 170 -6.45 9.86 -0.88
C THR A 170 -6.72 8.40 -0.48
N PHE A 171 -5.75 7.54 -0.62
CA PHE A 171 -5.82 6.19 -0.09
C PHE A 171 -5.48 6.25 1.40
N GLY A 172 -5.96 5.34 2.26
CA GLY A 172 -5.90 5.40 3.73
C GLY A 172 -4.58 5.82 4.41
N TYR A 173 -3.57 6.16 3.65
CA TYR A 173 -2.24 6.61 4.06
C TYR A 173 -1.88 8.03 3.55
N GLY A 174 -2.82 8.79 2.96
CA GLY A 174 -2.59 10.16 2.46
C GLY A 174 -2.79 10.34 0.95
N PRO A 175 -2.29 11.42 0.33
CA PRO A 175 -2.49 11.70 -1.10
C PRO A 175 -1.61 10.84 -2.02
N GLU A 176 -1.43 9.59 -1.69
CA GLU A 176 -0.39 8.68 -2.20
C GLU A 176 -0.53 8.34 -3.67
N THR A 177 -1.74 8.39 -4.22
CA THR A 177 -1.94 8.05 -5.62
C THR A 177 -1.48 9.14 -6.58
N ILE A 178 -1.43 10.41 -6.14
CA ILE A 178 -0.90 11.50 -6.97
C ILE A 178 0.63 11.46 -7.10
N TRP A 179 1.32 10.74 -6.20
CA TRP A 179 2.78 10.60 -6.26
C TRP A 179 3.25 9.73 -7.42
N ASN A 180 2.36 8.92 -7.98
CA ASN A 180 2.69 8.10 -9.14
C ASN A 180 3.03 8.93 -10.39
N GLU A 181 2.50 10.15 -10.49
CA GLU A 181 2.78 11.06 -11.57
C GLU A 181 4.23 11.55 -11.55
N PHE A 182 4.84 11.66 -10.37
CA PHE A 182 6.21 12.12 -10.23
C PHE A 182 7.22 11.18 -10.90
N ALA A 183 6.94 9.89 -10.93
CA ALA A 183 7.75 8.91 -11.64
C ALA A 183 7.86 9.22 -13.14
N SER A 184 6.81 9.76 -13.74
CA SER A 184 6.81 10.18 -15.16
C SER A 184 7.75 11.34 -15.47
N PHE A 185 8.22 12.04 -14.43
CA PHE A 185 9.17 13.16 -14.52
C PHE A 185 10.55 12.78 -13.95
N GLY A 186 10.90 11.51 -13.96
CA GLY A 186 12.21 11.04 -13.53
C GLY A 186 12.47 11.14 -12.03
N VAL A 187 11.43 11.31 -11.22
CA VAL A 187 11.54 11.33 -9.76
C VAL A 187 11.26 9.94 -9.23
N PRO A 188 12.24 9.27 -8.61
CA PRO A 188 12.01 7.98 -7.97
C PRO A 188 10.96 8.15 -6.87
N GLU A 189 9.85 7.46 -7.01
CA GLU A 189 8.78 7.53 -6.04
C GLU A 189 9.10 6.65 -4.85
N ASN A 190 8.97 7.19 -3.66
CA ASN A 190 8.76 6.45 -2.43
C ASN A 190 8.00 7.31 -1.43
N TYR A 191 7.31 6.68 -0.50
CA TYR A 191 6.50 7.37 0.51
C TYR A 191 7.30 8.26 1.48
N ALA A 192 8.61 8.11 1.51
CA ALA A 192 9.49 8.85 2.40
C ALA A 192 10.12 10.08 1.75
N PHE A 193 9.85 10.34 0.46
CA PHE A 193 10.37 11.47 -0.30
C PHE A 193 11.90 11.53 -0.39
N TYR A 194 12.57 10.40 -0.35
CA TYR A 194 14.01 10.30 -0.58
C TYR A 194 14.33 9.10 -1.47
N HIS A 195 15.47 9.12 -2.10
CA HIS A 195 16.03 7.97 -2.78
C HIS A 195 17.51 7.80 -2.43
N ILE A 196 18.00 6.59 -2.63
CA ILE A 196 19.41 6.28 -2.52
C ILE A 196 20.02 6.36 -3.91
N THR A 197 21.00 7.21 -4.08
CA THR A 197 21.72 7.38 -5.35
C THR A 197 22.65 6.21 -5.63
N ASP A 198 23.16 6.08 -6.86
CA ASP A 198 24.10 5.02 -7.25
C ASP A 198 25.43 5.07 -6.46
N ASP A 199 25.75 6.20 -5.82
CA ASP A 199 26.91 6.38 -4.94
C ASP A 199 26.57 6.31 -3.44
N ASP A 200 25.48 5.63 -3.10
CA ASP A 200 24.99 5.35 -1.74
C ASP A 200 24.69 6.61 -0.91
N LYS A 201 24.27 7.70 -1.55
CA LYS A 201 23.82 8.90 -0.86
C LYS A 201 22.32 8.99 -0.79
N ILE A 202 21.80 9.59 0.28
CA ILE A 202 20.37 9.87 0.42
C ILE A 202 20.10 11.27 -0.13
N GLU A 203 19.18 11.36 -1.10
CA GLU A 203 18.70 12.63 -1.65
C GLU A 203 17.20 12.80 -1.37
N PHE A 204 16.81 14.03 -1.02
CA PHE A 204 15.40 14.39 -0.88
C PHE A 204 14.78 14.64 -2.26
N THR A 205 13.82 13.82 -2.66
CA THR A 205 13.24 13.87 -4.01
C THR A 205 12.53 15.18 -4.33
N GLY A 206 11.99 15.89 -3.32
CA GLY A 206 11.35 17.18 -3.48
C GLY A 206 12.25 18.32 -3.99
N THR A 207 13.58 18.14 -4.02
CA THR A 207 14.53 19.10 -4.60
C THR A 207 14.93 18.78 -6.02
N MET A 208 14.47 17.65 -6.57
CA MET A 208 14.81 17.25 -7.94
C MET A 208 14.08 18.13 -8.97
N PRO A 209 14.72 18.47 -10.10
CA PRO A 209 14.08 19.29 -11.14
C PRO A 209 12.78 18.69 -11.68
N GLY A 210 12.71 17.37 -11.82
CA GLY A 210 11.50 16.66 -12.26
C GLY A 210 10.33 16.81 -11.29
N TRP A 211 10.60 16.96 -9.99
CA TRP A 211 9.55 17.25 -9.00
C TRP A 211 8.79 18.53 -9.34
N ARG A 212 9.56 19.62 -9.55
CA ARG A 212 8.96 20.90 -9.92
C ARG A 212 8.18 20.82 -11.22
N ALA A 213 8.73 20.15 -12.23
CA ALA A 213 8.08 19.97 -13.53
C ALA A 213 6.76 19.22 -13.42
N CYS A 214 6.70 18.17 -12.58
CA CYS A 214 5.47 17.44 -12.31
C CYS A 214 4.41 18.34 -11.65
N VAL A 215 4.79 19.12 -10.64
CA VAL A 215 3.85 20.05 -9.96
C VAL A 215 3.33 21.11 -10.93
N GLU A 216 4.19 21.67 -11.79
CA GLU A 216 3.77 22.63 -12.83
C GLU A 216 2.82 22.00 -13.84
N TRP A 217 3.05 20.74 -14.23
CA TRP A 217 2.15 19.98 -15.09
C TRP A 217 0.80 19.69 -14.41
N LEU A 218 0.79 19.24 -13.17
CA LEU A 218 -0.44 19.01 -12.40
C LEU A 218 -1.25 20.31 -12.24
N HIS A 219 -0.58 21.43 -11.99
CA HIS A 219 -1.22 22.74 -11.93
C HIS A 219 -1.86 23.12 -13.27
N MET A 220 -1.17 22.90 -14.38
CA MET A 220 -1.73 23.12 -15.72
C MET A 220 -2.95 22.24 -15.97
N LEU A 221 -2.92 20.95 -15.60
CA LEU A 221 -4.09 20.06 -15.71
C LEU A 221 -5.27 20.55 -14.87
N TYR A 222 -5.00 21.08 -13.68
CA TYR A 222 -6.02 21.67 -12.80
C TYR A 222 -6.66 22.91 -13.45
N GLU A 223 -5.85 23.84 -13.93
CA GLU A 223 -6.32 25.07 -14.61
C GLU A 223 -7.12 24.75 -15.88
N GLU A 224 -6.72 23.75 -16.65
CA GLU A 224 -7.47 23.29 -17.82
C GLU A 224 -8.72 22.46 -17.43
N GLY A 225 -8.93 22.15 -16.16
CA GLY A 225 -10.02 21.29 -15.69
C GLY A 225 -9.93 19.86 -16.23
N LEU A 226 -8.72 19.35 -16.39
CA LEU A 226 -8.41 17.96 -16.77
C LEU A 226 -8.20 17.07 -15.55
N LEU A 227 -7.81 17.66 -14.42
CA LEU A 227 -7.64 17.02 -13.13
C LEU A 227 -8.88 17.22 -12.25
N ASP A 228 -9.33 16.18 -11.60
CA ASP A 228 -10.40 16.24 -10.61
C ASP A 228 -9.99 17.17 -9.44
N PRO A 229 -10.74 18.26 -9.17
CA PRO A 229 -10.38 19.22 -8.11
C PRO A 229 -10.41 18.61 -6.71
N GLU A 230 -11.07 17.48 -6.51
CA GLU A 230 -11.14 16.79 -5.22
C GLU A 230 -10.07 15.71 -5.05
N CYS A 231 -9.15 15.55 -6.02
CA CYS A 231 -8.14 14.48 -6.04
C CYS A 231 -7.25 14.42 -4.79
N LEU A 232 -7.07 15.53 -4.07
CA LEU A 232 -6.28 15.60 -2.84
C LEU A 232 -7.11 15.46 -1.55
N THR A 233 -8.44 15.36 -1.65
CA THR A 233 -9.32 15.39 -0.49
C THR A 233 -10.37 14.29 -0.47
N GLN A 234 -10.67 13.69 -1.62
CA GLN A 234 -11.65 12.61 -1.71
C GLN A 234 -11.06 11.27 -1.27
N ASP A 235 -11.87 10.50 -0.57
CA ASP A 235 -11.54 9.12 -0.23
C ASP A 235 -11.71 8.17 -1.43
N SER A 236 -11.29 6.92 -1.25
CA SER A 236 -11.38 5.89 -2.28
C SER A 236 -12.82 5.54 -2.68
N ASN A 237 -13.79 5.68 -1.77
CA ASN A 237 -15.19 5.38 -2.06
C ASN A 237 -15.81 6.46 -2.95
N LEU A 238 -15.58 7.73 -2.64
CA LEU A 238 -16.05 8.85 -3.46
C LEU A 238 -15.42 8.79 -4.86
N TRP A 239 -14.11 8.55 -4.94
CA TRP A 239 -13.41 8.34 -6.19
C TRP A 239 -14.00 7.16 -7.00
N ALA A 240 -14.18 5.99 -6.37
CA ALA A 240 -14.75 4.82 -7.05
C ALA A 240 -16.17 5.08 -7.56
N ASN A 241 -16.98 5.84 -6.85
CA ASN A 241 -18.31 6.24 -7.29
C ASN A 241 -18.25 7.09 -8.57
N LYS A 242 -17.31 8.03 -8.67
CA LYS A 242 -17.09 8.84 -9.90
C LYS A 242 -16.65 7.96 -11.08
N VAL A 243 -15.74 7.02 -10.84
CA VAL A 243 -15.30 6.08 -11.91
C VAL A 243 -16.46 5.19 -12.34
N ASN A 244 -17.23 4.61 -11.41
CA ASN A 244 -18.40 3.79 -11.70
C ASN A 244 -19.51 4.56 -12.42
N ALA A 245 -19.60 5.87 -12.20
CA ALA A 245 -20.53 6.75 -12.92
C ALA A 245 -20.05 7.15 -14.33
N GLY A 246 -18.84 6.73 -14.73
CA GLY A 246 -18.26 7.10 -16.04
C GLY A 246 -17.76 8.54 -16.11
N GLU A 247 -17.55 9.18 -14.96
CA GLU A 247 -17.07 10.57 -14.88
C GLU A 247 -15.54 10.68 -15.02
N VAL A 248 -14.80 9.57 -14.89
CA VAL A 248 -13.33 9.50 -14.91
C VAL A 248 -12.86 8.58 -16.03
N ALA A 249 -11.81 8.97 -16.74
CA ALA A 249 -11.27 8.17 -17.85
C ALA A 249 -9.82 7.71 -17.66
N SER A 250 -9.08 8.28 -16.72
CA SER A 250 -7.73 7.81 -16.37
C SER A 250 -7.43 8.08 -14.90
N PHE A 251 -6.60 7.23 -14.32
CA PHE A 251 -6.17 7.35 -12.93
C PHE A 251 -4.92 6.49 -12.65
N PRO A 252 -4.02 6.93 -11.78
CA PRO A 252 -3.03 6.06 -11.17
C PRO A 252 -3.67 5.27 -10.03
N TYR A 253 -3.35 3.99 -9.92
CA TYR A 253 -3.80 3.15 -8.80
C TYR A 253 -2.90 1.94 -8.65
N LEU A 254 -2.85 1.36 -7.45
CA LEU A 254 -1.99 0.22 -7.17
C LEU A 254 -2.47 -1.05 -7.90
N ARG A 255 -3.75 -1.41 -7.73
CA ARG A 255 -4.37 -2.61 -8.34
C ARG A 255 -5.87 -2.43 -8.49
N LEU A 256 -6.42 -2.61 -9.67
CA LEU A 256 -7.88 -2.50 -9.90
C LEU A 256 -8.71 -3.48 -9.06
N ILE A 257 -8.19 -4.67 -8.80
CA ILE A 257 -8.91 -5.71 -8.04
C ILE A 257 -9.17 -5.30 -6.59
N ASN A 258 -8.41 -4.35 -6.07
CA ASN A 258 -8.58 -3.84 -4.71
C ASN A 258 -9.51 -2.63 -4.63
N THR A 259 -10.09 -2.22 -5.76
CA THR A 259 -11.00 -1.08 -5.83
C THR A 259 -12.45 -1.50 -5.61
N ALA A 260 -13.31 -0.53 -5.27
CA ALA A 260 -14.75 -0.70 -5.27
C ALA A 260 -15.37 -0.53 -6.69
N LEU A 261 -14.56 -0.66 -7.75
CA LEU A 261 -15.04 -0.59 -9.14
C LEU A 261 -15.83 -1.85 -9.51
N THR A 262 -16.92 -1.65 -10.21
CA THR A 262 -17.73 -2.78 -10.69
C THR A 262 -17.05 -3.48 -11.87
N PRO A 263 -17.25 -4.80 -12.04
CA PRO A 263 -16.68 -5.56 -13.15
C PRO A 263 -16.99 -4.97 -14.53
N ASP A 264 -18.18 -4.39 -14.69
CA ASP A 264 -18.59 -3.77 -15.94
C ASP A 264 -17.85 -2.47 -16.28
N VAL A 265 -17.31 -1.81 -15.28
CA VAL A 265 -16.55 -0.57 -15.41
C VAL A 265 -15.06 -0.87 -15.57
N TYR A 266 -14.48 -1.65 -14.67
CA TYR A 266 -13.03 -1.84 -14.72
C TYR A 266 -12.54 -2.60 -15.96
N LYS A 267 -13.39 -3.39 -16.64
CA LYS A 267 -13.02 -4.07 -17.90
C LYS A 267 -12.60 -3.11 -19.01
N ASP A 268 -13.10 -1.86 -18.98
CA ASP A 268 -12.79 -0.82 -19.94
C ASP A 268 -11.43 -0.15 -19.68
N PHE A 269 -10.87 -0.35 -18.48
CA PHE A 269 -9.58 0.20 -18.10
C PHE A 269 -8.47 -0.84 -18.25
N LYS A 270 -7.35 -0.40 -18.83
CA LYS A 270 -6.13 -1.21 -18.87
C LYS A 270 -4.96 -0.45 -18.28
N SER A 271 -4.03 -1.21 -17.73
CA SER A 271 -2.77 -0.65 -17.28
C SER A 271 -1.91 -0.25 -18.47
N ILE A 272 -1.25 0.89 -18.32
CA ILE A 272 -0.26 1.38 -19.27
C ILE A 272 1.05 1.65 -18.53
N LEU A 273 2.14 1.73 -19.26
CA LEU A 273 3.40 2.23 -18.70
C LEU A 273 3.25 3.71 -18.35
N PRO A 274 3.92 4.20 -17.30
CA PRO A 274 3.93 5.62 -17.00
C PRO A 274 4.39 6.41 -18.22
N PRO A 275 3.60 7.39 -18.70
CA PRO A 275 4.02 8.26 -19.80
C PRO A 275 5.26 9.03 -19.38
N ALA A 276 6.31 9.02 -20.20
CA ALA A 276 7.60 9.64 -19.84
C ALA A 276 7.64 11.12 -20.24
N ASP A 277 8.15 11.96 -19.33
CA ASP A 277 8.52 13.33 -19.69
C ASP A 277 9.73 13.31 -20.65
N PRO A 278 9.73 14.08 -21.75
CA PRO A 278 10.80 14.02 -22.74
C PRO A 278 12.15 14.54 -22.22
N THR A 279 12.16 15.33 -21.14
CA THR A 279 13.37 15.91 -20.55
C THR A 279 13.94 15.03 -19.44
N TYR A 280 13.08 14.51 -18.57
CA TYR A 280 13.47 13.79 -17.37
C TYR A 280 13.35 12.28 -17.50
N GLY A 281 12.60 11.80 -18.50
CA GLY A 281 12.27 10.37 -18.64
C GLY A 281 11.30 9.89 -17.56
N ALA A 282 11.06 8.60 -17.53
CA ALA A 282 10.32 7.96 -16.44
C ALA A 282 11.30 7.29 -15.47
N ALA A 283 11.18 7.60 -14.20
CA ALA A 283 11.92 6.88 -13.17
C ALA A 283 11.29 5.51 -12.92
N VAL A 284 12.14 4.57 -12.60
CA VAL A 284 11.75 3.26 -12.10
C VAL A 284 12.21 3.19 -10.67
N SER A 285 11.27 3.15 -9.73
CA SER A 285 11.60 2.94 -8.33
C SER A 285 11.74 1.45 -8.05
N ALA A 286 12.91 1.03 -7.60
CA ALA A 286 13.02 -0.25 -6.93
C ALA A 286 12.60 -0.05 -5.47
N ILE A 287 11.48 -0.61 -5.07
CA ILE A 287 11.17 -0.67 -3.65
C ILE A 287 12.14 -1.67 -3.04
N LEU A 288 12.98 -1.19 -2.12
CA LEU A 288 13.69 -2.07 -1.22
C LEU A 288 12.66 -2.90 -0.46
N GLU A 289 12.92 -4.19 -0.33
CA GLU A 289 12.09 -5.07 0.51
C GLU A 289 12.14 -4.55 1.95
N VAL A 290 11.19 -3.72 2.32
CA VAL A 290 11.01 -3.32 3.72
C VAL A 290 10.00 -4.30 4.31
N PRO A 291 10.37 -5.04 5.35
CA PRO A 291 9.42 -5.91 6.04
C PRO A 291 8.30 -5.06 6.64
N GLU A 292 7.08 -5.21 6.15
CA GLU A 292 5.92 -4.64 6.82
C GLU A 292 5.54 -5.49 8.04
N GLN A 293 4.92 -4.89 9.03
CA GLN A 293 4.48 -5.60 10.21
C GLN A 293 3.40 -6.61 9.86
N GLY A 294 3.70 -7.91 10.03
CA GLY A 294 2.76 -9.00 9.77
C GLY A 294 2.10 -9.53 11.03
N ALA A 295 2.90 -10.01 11.98
CA ALA A 295 2.41 -10.56 13.24
C ALA A 295 3.27 -10.06 14.41
N ILE A 296 2.60 -9.70 15.50
CA ILE A 296 3.20 -9.25 16.75
C ILE A 296 2.67 -10.14 17.86
N LEU A 297 3.52 -10.55 18.79
CA LEU A 297 3.11 -11.23 20.01
C LEU A 297 3.10 -10.22 21.16
N THR A 298 2.06 -10.28 21.98
CA THR A 298 2.02 -9.47 23.21
C THR A 298 2.85 -10.11 24.31
N SER A 299 3.31 -9.33 25.28
CA SER A 299 4.13 -9.81 26.40
C SER A 299 3.40 -10.80 27.30
N THR A 300 2.08 -10.93 27.21
CA THR A 300 1.27 -11.89 27.96
C THR A 300 1.04 -13.21 27.23
N ASN A 301 1.51 -13.36 26.01
CA ASN A 301 1.39 -14.61 25.25
C ASN A 301 2.13 -15.75 25.95
N ALA A 302 1.37 -16.74 26.43
CA ALA A 302 1.92 -17.90 27.16
C ALA A 302 2.42 -19.03 26.22
N ASN A 303 2.12 -18.94 24.92
CA ASN A 303 2.42 -20.00 23.94
C ASN A 303 3.06 -19.45 22.66
N PRO A 304 4.19 -18.73 22.75
CA PRO A 304 4.79 -18.04 21.60
C PRO A 304 5.14 -18.98 20.45
N VAL A 305 5.67 -20.17 20.75
CA VAL A 305 6.01 -21.18 19.72
C VAL A 305 4.78 -21.65 18.95
N ALA A 306 3.63 -21.81 19.62
CA ALA A 306 2.40 -22.19 18.93
C ALA A 306 1.80 -21.05 18.09
N SER A 307 2.08 -19.81 18.48
CA SER A 307 1.66 -18.61 17.74
C SER A 307 2.49 -18.38 16.46
N LEU A 308 3.72 -18.91 16.41
CA LEU A 308 4.68 -18.66 15.34
C LEU A 308 4.82 -19.84 14.34
N LYS A 309 4.34 -21.02 14.69
CA LYS A 309 4.31 -22.22 13.83
C LYS A 309 3.05 -22.32 13.00
#